data_59626f9ebca69ec24ef71b3c17610e62
#
_entry.id   59626f9ebca69ec24ef71b3c17610e62
#
_cell.length_a   1.000
_cell.length_b   1.000
_cell.length_c   1.000
_cell.angle_alpha   90.00
_cell.angle_beta   90.00
_cell.angle_gamma   90.00
#
_symmetry.space_group_name_H-M   'P 1'
#
loop_
_entity.id
_entity.type
_entity.pdbx_description
1 polymer ?
#
loop_
_entity_poly.entity_id
_entity_poly.type
_entity_poly.pdbx_seq_one_letter_code
_entity_poly.pdbx_strand_id
1 'polypeptide(L)'
;MPRAMAIGSSVTFRYDEDARGVAQVLRTREIEQPVDDGPGKPLHIHRATGRRPVLAAGNSDGDIHMLKYAAGHSGLALSLLVHHDDAEREYAYDGGAEKALQLAATEGWIVVSMKDDWKSIWG
;
A
#
# COMPACT_ATOMS: atom_id res chain seq x y z
N MET A 1 15.01 -2.76 5.61
CA MET A 1 13.89 -3.72 5.57
C MET A 1 14.30 -4.91 4.69
N PRO A 2 14.16 -6.17 5.13
CA PRO A 2 14.45 -7.34 4.30
C PRO A 2 13.55 -7.37 3.06
N ARG A 3 14.08 -7.82 1.90
CA ARG A 3 13.32 -7.91 0.63
C ARG A 3 12.03 -8.73 0.76
N ALA A 4 12.05 -9.78 1.58
CA ALA A 4 10.89 -10.64 1.82
C ALA A 4 9.70 -9.91 2.51
N MET A 5 9.93 -8.72 3.05
CA MET A 5 8.90 -7.90 3.69
C MET A 5 8.39 -6.76 2.78
N ALA A 6 8.92 -6.65 1.57
CA ALA A 6 8.44 -5.69 0.57
C ALA A 6 7.44 -6.39 -0.35
N ILE A 7 6.20 -5.94 -0.33
CA ILE A 7 5.11 -6.38 -1.21
C ILE A 7 4.85 -5.25 -2.20
N GLY A 8 4.80 -5.55 -3.47
CA GLY A 8 4.61 -4.54 -4.53
C GLY A 8 4.31 -5.19 -5.87
N SER A 9 4.15 -4.34 -6.88
CA SER A 9 3.97 -4.80 -8.26
C SER A 9 5.18 -5.61 -8.73
N SER A 10 4.92 -6.71 -9.41
CA SER A 10 5.92 -7.61 -9.95
C SER A 10 5.79 -7.71 -11.47
N VAL A 11 6.82 -8.24 -12.10
CA VAL A 11 6.77 -8.65 -13.51
C VAL A 11 6.53 -10.13 -13.60
N THR A 12 5.98 -10.59 -14.72
CA THR A 12 5.83 -12.03 -14.99
C THR A 12 7.17 -12.64 -15.37
N PHE A 13 7.24 -13.94 -15.18
CA PHE A 13 8.39 -14.76 -15.58
C PHE A 13 7.93 -15.88 -16.49
N ARG A 14 8.81 -16.35 -17.36
CA ARG A 14 8.58 -17.53 -18.17
C ARG A 14 9.74 -18.51 -18.03
N TYR A 15 9.43 -19.79 -18.08
CA TYR A 15 10.42 -20.83 -18.26
C TYR A 15 10.89 -20.87 -19.71
N ASP A 16 12.18 -21.11 -19.92
CA ASP A 16 12.80 -21.26 -21.22
C ASP A 16 14.00 -22.23 -21.14
N GLU A 17 14.47 -22.67 -22.26
CA GLU A 17 15.73 -23.45 -22.37
C GLU A 17 16.61 -22.79 -23.42
N ASP A 18 17.91 -22.69 -23.11
CA ASP A 18 18.89 -22.20 -24.08
C ASP A 18 19.19 -23.26 -25.18
N ALA A 19 19.98 -22.88 -26.17
CA ALA A 19 20.34 -23.77 -27.27
C ALA A 19 21.08 -25.06 -26.86
N ARG A 20 21.53 -25.15 -25.61
CA ARG A 20 22.20 -26.32 -25.01
C ARG A 20 21.25 -27.12 -24.10
N GLY A 21 19.97 -26.76 -24.03
CA GLY A 21 18.98 -27.38 -23.16
C GLY A 21 19.11 -27.01 -21.69
N VAL A 22 19.80 -25.91 -21.38
CA VAL A 22 19.92 -25.44 -19.99
C VAL A 22 18.68 -24.63 -19.61
N ALA A 23 17.98 -25.08 -18.57
CA ALA A 23 16.78 -24.44 -18.04
C ALA A 23 17.06 -23.02 -17.51
N GLN A 24 16.18 -22.10 -17.84
CA GLN A 24 16.25 -20.68 -17.47
C GLN A 24 14.88 -20.17 -17.05
N VAL A 25 14.87 -19.23 -16.10
CA VAL A 25 13.68 -18.41 -15.79
C VAL A 25 13.96 -16.99 -16.24
N LEU A 26 13.22 -16.57 -17.26
CA LEU A 26 13.39 -15.26 -17.88
C LEU A 26 12.31 -14.30 -17.40
N ARG A 27 12.74 -13.08 -17.04
CA ARG A 27 11.83 -11.97 -16.78
C ARG A 27 11.18 -11.52 -18.10
N THR A 28 9.86 -11.35 -18.10
CA THR A 28 9.14 -10.76 -19.23
C THR A 28 9.07 -9.23 -19.13
N ARG A 29 8.41 -8.62 -20.12
CA ARG A 29 8.09 -7.17 -20.10
C ARG A 29 6.68 -6.89 -19.59
N GLU A 30 5.97 -7.91 -19.12
CA GLU A 30 4.60 -7.81 -18.65
C GLU A 30 4.59 -7.63 -17.13
N ILE A 31 3.68 -6.79 -16.64
CA ILE A 31 3.43 -6.62 -15.21
C ILE A 31 2.39 -7.65 -14.78
N GLU A 32 2.69 -8.36 -13.67
CA GLU A 32 1.75 -9.29 -13.06
C GLU A 32 0.48 -8.54 -12.60
N GLN A 33 -0.67 -9.10 -12.94
CA GLN A 33 -1.95 -8.52 -12.57
C GLN A 33 -2.54 -9.17 -11.31
N PRO A 34 -3.27 -8.42 -10.49
CA PRO A 34 -3.45 -6.95 -10.55
C PRO A 34 -2.19 -6.19 -10.14
N VAL A 35 -2.01 -4.96 -10.63
CA VAL A 35 -0.96 -4.04 -10.13
C VAL A 35 -1.17 -3.79 -8.64
N ASP A 36 -0.09 -3.54 -7.90
CA ASP A 36 -0.16 -3.27 -6.46
C ASP A 36 -0.61 -1.83 -6.17
N ASP A 37 -1.82 -1.53 -6.63
CA ASP A 37 -2.52 -0.28 -6.37
C ASP A 37 -4.02 -0.54 -6.16
N GLY A 38 -4.70 0.37 -5.45
CA GLY A 38 -6.13 0.24 -5.16
C GLY A 38 -6.49 -1.15 -4.63
N PRO A 39 -7.39 -1.90 -5.29
CA PRO A 39 -7.79 -3.25 -4.88
C PRO A 39 -6.66 -4.29 -4.99
N GLY A 40 -5.61 -4.02 -5.74
CA GLY A 40 -4.43 -4.89 -5.84
C GLY A 40 -3.68 -5.01 -4.52
N LYS A 41 -3.56 -3.92 -3.75
CA LYS A 41 -2.85 -3.91 -2.45
C LYS A 41 -3.34 -4.98 -1.46
N PRO A 42 -4.64 -5.06 -1.11
CA PRO A 42 -5.11 -6.12 -0.20
C PRO A 42 -4.96 -7.53 -0.77
N LEU A 43 -5.05 -7.70 -2.09
CA LEU A 43 -4.83 -9.01 -2.72
C LEU A 43 -3.38 -9.46 -2.56
N HIS A 44 -2.41 -8.59 -2.81
CA HIS A 44 -1.00 -8.89 -2.62
C HIS A 44 -0.64 -9.13 -1.15
N ILE A 45 -1.18 -8.31 -0.24
CA ILE A 45 -1.03 -8.51 1.20
C ILE A 45 -1.58 -9.89 1.60
N HIS A 46 -2.79 -10.24 1.18
CA HIS A 46 -3.39 -11.55 1.49
C HIS A 46 -2.59 -12.71 0.92
N ARG A 47 -2.14 -12.60 -0.34
CA ARG A 47 -1.30 -13.62 -0.98
C ARG A 47 0.00 -13.85 -0.21
N ALA A 48 0.63 -12.79 0.29
CA ALA A 48 1.90 -12.87 1.01
C ALA A 48 1.77 -13.34 2.46
N THR A 49 0.67 -12.98 3.15
CA THR A 49 0.55 -13.17 4.60
C THR A 49 -0.56 -14.15 5.01
N GLY A 50 -1.51 -14.44 4.14
CA GLY A 50 -2.69 -15.27 4.41
C GLY A 50 -3.71 -14.64 5.37
N ARG A 51 -3.52 -13.40 5.80
CA ARG A 51 -4.34 -12.76 6.84
C ARG A 51 -4.50 -11.26 6.63
N ARG A 52 -5.49 -10.67 7.34
CA ARG A 52 -5.65 -9.22 7.40
C ARG A 52 -4.57 -8.60 8.29
N PRO A 53 -4.02 -7.43 7.93
CA PRO A 53 -3.14 -6.68 8.82
C PRO A 53 -3.95 -6.11 10.01
N VAL A 54 -3.27 -5.96 11.14
CA VAL A 54 -3.83 -5.28 12.34
C VAL A 54 -3.54 -3.77 12.32
N LEU A 55 -2.63 -3.33 11.46
CA LEU A 55 -2.29 -1.93 11.23
C LEU A 55 -2.09 -1.72 9.74
N ALA A 56 -2.72 -0.68 9.20
CA ALA A 56 -2.45 -0.16 7.88
C ALA A 56 -2.32 1.36 7.93
N ALA A 57 -1.37 1.89 7.16
CA ALA A 57 -1.22 3.33 6.98
C ALA A 57 -1.10 3.63 5.48
N GLY A 58 -1.73 4.70 5.04
CA GLY A 58 -1.70 5.17 3.66
C GLY A 58 -1.92 6.66 3.60
N ASN A 59 -1.81 7.26 2.42
CA ASN A 59 -1.92 8.71 2.24
C ASN A 59 -2.67 9.12 0.95
N SER A 60 -3.29 8.16 0.27
CA SER A 60 -3.91 8.41 -1.03
C SER A 60 -5.17 7.57 -1.25
N ASP A 61 -5.92 7.91 -2.29
CA ASP A 61 -7.10 7.14 -2.74
C ASP A 61 -6.73 5.71 -3.16
N GLY A 62 -5.49 5.49 -3.62
CA GLY A 62 -4.94 4.16 -3.91
C GLY A 62 -4.84 3.25 -2.67
N ASP A 63 -4.88 3.82 -1.46
CA ASP A 63 -4.79 3.08 -0.20
C ASP A 63 -6.16 2.69 0.41
N ILE A 64 -7.26 3.23 -0.12
CA ILE A 64 -8.61 3.01 0.41
C ILE A 64 -8.90 1.53 0.63
N HIS A 65 -8.61 0.67 -0.35
CA HIS A 65 -8.91 -0.75 -0.26
C HIS A 65 -8.05 -1.47 0.78
N MET A 66 -6.80 -1.07 0.95
CA MET A 66 -5.91 -1.59 1.97
C MET A 66 -6.37 -1.18 3.38
N LEU A 67 -6.75 0.09 3.57
CA LEU A 67 -7.27 0.60 4.83
C LEU A 67 -8.58 -0.10 5.22
N LYS A 68 -9.52 -0.28 4.27
CA LYS A 68 -10.75 -1.06 4.47
C LYS A 68 -10.45 -2.52 4.81
N TYR A 69 -9.45 -3.11 4.16
CA TYR A 69 -9.07 -4.49 4.41
C TYR A 69 -8.55 -4.68 5.83
N ALA A 70 -7.75 -3.76 6.34
CA ALA A 70 -7.29 -3.77 7.72
C ALA A 70 -8.45 -3.54 8.71
N ALA A 71 -9.28 -2.52 8.47
CA ALA A 71 -10.43 -2.20 9.32
C ALA A 71 -11.42 -3.36 9.47
N GLY A 72 -11.54 -4.23 8.47
CA GLY A 72 -12.36 -5.45 8.53
C GLY A 72 -11.76 -6.60 9.36
N HIS A 73 -10.72 -6.38 10.14
CA HIS A 73 -10.16 -7.38 11.06
C HIS A 73 -11.15 -7.66 12.19
N SER A 74 -11.29 -8.94 12.60
CA SER A 74 -12.26 -9.35 13.63
C SER A 74 -11.88 -8.95 15.08
N GLY A 75 -10.62 -8.53 15.29
CA GLY A 75 -10.11 -8.05 16.56
C GLY A 75 -9.75 -6.57 16.49
N LEU A 76 -8.88 -6.13 17.40
CA LEU A 76 -8.36 -4.76 17.38
C LEU A 76 -7.56 -4.51 16.09
N ALA A 77 -7.92 -3.48 15.35
CA ALA A 77 -7.21 -3.04 14.16
C ALA A 77 -7.17 -1.52 14.08
N LEU A 78 -6.17 -0.99 13.38
CA LEU A 78 -5.93 0.43 13.23
C LEU A 78 -5.67 0.77 11.77
N SER A 79 -6.46 1.68 11.21
CA SER A 79 -6.25 2.24 9.87
C SER A 79 -5.96 3.73 9.98
N LEU A 80 -4.78 4.13 9.52
CA LEU A 80 -4.28 5.51 9.57
C LEU A 80 -4.26 6.10 8.16
N LEU A 81 -4.80 7.30 8.02
CA LEU A 81 -4.69 8.10 6.81
C LEU A 81 -3.81 9.32 7.10
N VAL A 82 -2.63 9.35 6.51
CA VAL A 82 -1.72 10.50 6.63
C VAL A 82 -2.20 11.60 5.70
N HIS A 83 -2.47 12.76 6.28
CA HIS A 83 -2.87 13.97 5.58
C HIS A 83 -1.69 14.93 5.48
N HIS A 84 -1.25 15.21 4.26
CA HIS A 84 -0.14 16.11 3.98
C HIS A 84 -0.61 17.56 3.92
N ASP A 85 -0.92 18.13 5.09
CA ASP A 85 -1.52 19.46 5.27
C ASP A 85 -0.53 20.55 5.73
N ASP A 86 0.76 20.25 5.78
CA ASP A 86 1.80 21.16 6.23
C ASP A 86 2.61 21.75 5.08
N ALA A 87 2.22 22.95 4.64
CA ALA A 87 2.92 23.66 3.56
C ALA A 87 4.25 24.31 3.99
N GLU A 88 4.52 24.41 5.30
CA GLU A 88 5.72 25.07 5.82
C GLU A 88 6.88 24.09 6.01
N ARG A 89 6.58 22.87 6.49
CA ARG A 89 7.59 21.86 6.81
C ARG A 89 7.76 20.79 5.73
N GLU A 90 6.75 20.65 4.86
CA GLU A 90 6.77 19.76 3.71
C GLU A 90 5.99 20.39 2.55
N TYR A 91 5.58 19.61 1.57
CA TYR A 91 4.70 20.04 0.49
C TYR A 91 3.27 19.61 0.79
N ALA A 92 2.39 20.57 1.09
CA ALA A 92 0.97 20.27 1.31
C ALA A 92 0.28 19.88 0.00
N TYR A 93 -0.43 18.75 0.03
CA TYR A 93 -1.23 18.29 -1.12
C TYR A 93 -2.36 17.36 -0.68
N ASP A 94 -3.52 17.55 -1.30
CA ASP A 94 -4.70 16.68 -1.18
C ASP A 94 -4.97 15.91 -2.48
N GLY A 95 -4.28 16.26 -3.55
CA GLY A 95 -4.46 15.66 -4.87
C GLY A 95 -4.27 14.14 -4.83
N GLY A 96 -5.35 13.39 -5.11
CA GLY A 96 -5.37 11.94 -5.05
C GLY A 96 -5.60 11.36 -3.65
N ALA A 97 -6.06 12.16 -2.67
CA ALA A 97 -6.46 11.73 -1.33
C ALA A 97 -7.90 12.15 -0.97
N GLU A 98 -8.59 12.84 -1.87
CA GLU A 98 -9.88 13.48 -1.59
C GLU A 98 -10.96 12.47 -1.15
N LYS A 99 -11.04 11.31 -1.81
CA LYS A 99 -12.00 10.26 -1.45
C LYS A 99 -11.62 9.59 -0.14
N ALA A 100 -10.33 9.35 0.09
CA ALA A 100 -9.85 8.75 1.32
C ALA A 100 -10.16 9.63 2.52
N LEU A 101 -9.94 10.94 2.42
CA LEU A 101 -10.28 11.93 3.45
C LEU A 101 -11.79 11.98 3.73
N GLN A 102 -12.63 11.94 2.69
CA GLN A 102 -14.08 11.90 2.84
C GLN A 102 -14.57 10.62 3.53
N LEU A 103 -13.94 9.48 3.25
CA LEU A 103 -14.31 8.19 3.81
C LEU A 103 -13.80 8.00 5.24
N ALA A 104 -12.73 8.67 5.65
CA ALA A 104 -12.06 8.41 6.91
C ALA A 104 -13.01 8.43 8.12
N ALA A 105 -13.88 9.42 8.22
CA ALA A 105 -14.83 9.54 9.32
C ALA A 105 -15.89 8.41 9.33
N THR A 106 -16.40 8.04 8.17
CA THR A 106 -17.43 6.99 8.04
C THR A 106 -16.88 5.58 8.21
N GLU A 107 -15.63 5.36 7.84
CA GLU A 107 -14.94 4.08 7.95
C GLU A 107 -14.19 3.93 9.30
N GLY A 108 -14.20 4.96 10.15
CA GLY A 108 -13.53 4.94 11.45
C GLY A 108 -12.00 4.96 11.37
N TRP A 109 -11.43 5.52 10.30
CA TRP A 109 -9.98 5.68 10.19
C TRP A 109 -9.50 6.89 10.98
N ILE A 110 -8.30 6.81 11.49
CA ILE A 110 -7.64 7.95 12.14
C ILE A 110 -6.91 8.75 11.07
N VAL A 111 -7.30 10.01 10.90
CA VAL A 111 -6.55 10.96 10.07
C VAL A 111 -5.40 11.51 10.90
N VAL A 112 -4.20 11.39 10.39
CA VAL A 112 -2.97 11.90 11.01
C VAL A 112 -2.53 13.14 10.24
N SER A 113 -2.67 14.33 10.85
CA SER A 113 -2.24 15.61 10.30
C SER A 113 -0.73 15.74 10.39
N MET A 114 -0.06 16.01 9.28
CA MET A 114 1.38 16.31 9.30
C MET A 114 1.66 17.63 10.02
N LYS A 115 0.71 18.56 9.99
CA LYS A 115 0.82 19.86 10.61
C LYS A 115 0.62 19.81 12.12
N ASP A 116 -0.41 19.13 12.58
CA ASP A 116 -0.87 19.23 13.98
C ASP A 116 -0.41 18.07 14.86
N ASP A 117 -0.19 16.88 14.29
CA ASP A 117 0.16 15.67 15.04
C ASP A 117 1.68 15.41 15.14
N TRP A 118 2.49 16.14 14.35
CA TRP A 118 3.95 15.96 14.32
C TRP A 118 4.69 17.20 14.80
N LYS A 119 5.52 17.02 15.82
CA LYS A 119 6.43 18.08 16.29
C LYS A 119 7.57 18.35 15.31
N SER A 120 8.07 17.34 14.66
CA SER A 120 9.16 17.40 13.67
C SER A 120 8.93 16.32 12.61
N ILE A 121 9.09 16.65 11.34
CA ILE A 121 8.98 15.70 10.23
C ILE A 121 10.33 15.01 9.99
N TRP A 122 11.41 15.75 10.18
CA TRP A 122 12.78 15.28 10.05
C TRP A 122 13.48 15.40 11.40
N GLY A 123 14.01 14.31 11.88
CA GLY A 123 14.77 14.27 13.15
C GLY A 123 16.17 14.86 13.01
#